data_2b6b403aed7be01c50ca0b61e406dacc
#
_entry.id   2b6b403aed7be01c50ca0b61e406dacc
#
_cell.length_a   1.000
_cell.length_b   1.000
_cell.length_c   1.000
_cell.angle_alpha   90.00
_cell.angle_beta   90.00
_cell.angle_gamma   90.00
#
_symmetry.space_group_name_H-M   'P 1'
#
loop_
_entity.id
_entity.type
_entity.pdbx_description
1 polymer ?
#
loop_
_entity_poly.entity_id
_entity_poly.type
_entity_poly.pdbx_seq_one_letter_code
_entity_poly.pdbx_strand_id
1 'polypeptide(L)'
;MIKKLVSILIFMILNCISFASISATELSWDIGLTEQRNLITARGIMYEKNAPTILYLAGLEGSSQNSAVLNALLENYSQSSPTDSAVNLIVIANANPDSESLQFPPTGAAFSENSVSHVLWRWIGTHAPDLIVLEAGQDFGFSTALEEIGIAGFGNIPIESLSASNTTMQFLRFSSDLARSQARAELDRRTARTPRAVAEQLAAIYGYDFSSPVYVPGMSIIGRLRLGYIDSVNDLLSPYLIGESFEISNASVMAGQLVFAEHARITGNETSQGLVLSAANLAFDENDQPFEAMPMHYEMSDSFFMATPLLAKAGVLSGDDRYFDMAIRHTAYMRKLLLRDNGLYRHSPDADVAWSRGNGFPAYGLALSLSEFPKAHPARDVMLGYLVDHLEALLPYQDIDGMWHEVIDYPGSFAEITSTAMIGMAIKQGLDNGWLAETAYRPALNKAWNAIKIRTSFDGIFINACTSTGKMPSLEAYLDRLAIFGRDDRAGGMVMNFAIDMAGL
;
A
#
# COMPACT_ATOMS: atom_id res chain seq x y z
N MET A 1 22.61 53.04 36.43
CA MET A 1 21.37 52.26 36.23
C MET A 1 21.42 51.44 34.93
N ILE A 2 21.98 51.92 33.86
CA ILE A 2 22.02 51.23 32.53
C ILE A 2 22.86 49.94 32.54
N LYS A 3 23.99 49.88 33.29
CA LYS A 3 24.83 48.67 33.38
C LYS A 3 24.19 47.47 34.10
N LYS A 4 23.22 47.71 35.03
CA LYS A 4 22.50 46.63 35.71
C LYS A 4 21.35 46.05 34.86
N LEU A 5 20.76 46.82 33.95
CA LEU A 5 19.72 46.34 33.05
C LEU A 5 20.29 45.42 31.94
N VAL A 6 21.50 45.71 31.44
CA VAL A 6 22.15 44.89 30.41
C VAL A 6 22.56 43.54 30.97
N SER A 7 22.99 43.42 32.22
CA SER A 7 23.33 42.13 32.84
C SER A 7 22.12 41.24 33.11
N ILE A 8 20.94 41.82 33.43
CA ILE A 8 19.70 41.05 33.62
C ILE A 8 19.14 40.58 32.27
N LEU A 9 19.31 41.37 31.19
CA LEU A 9 18.83 40.95 29.87
C LEU A 9 19.71 39.84 29.26
N ILE A 10 21.02 39.84 29.50
CA ILE A 10 21.93 38.78 29.07
C ILE A 10 21.68 37.48 29.88
N PHE A 11 21.33 37.59 31.18
CA PHE A 11 21.00 36.42 31.99
C PHE A 11 19.61 35.80 31.64
N MET A 12 18.66 36.59 31.15
CA MET A 12 17.37 36.07 30.63
C MET A 12 17.47 35.47 29.24
N ILE A 13 18.40 35.90 28.39
CA ILE A 13 18.59 35.35 27.05
C ILE A 13 19.37 34.01 27.10
N LEU A 14 20.18 33.77 28.13
CA LEU A 14 20.92 32.52 28.30
C LEU A 14 20.12 31.39 28.94
N ASN A 15 18.88 31.63 29.44
CA ASN A 15 18.02 30.62 30.03
C ASN A 15 16.86 30.18 29.15
N CYS A 16 16.81 30.52 27.86
CA CYS A 16 15.82 30.10 26.89
C CYS A 16 16.42 29.24 25.75
N ILE A 17 17.53 28.58 25.99
CA ILE A 17 17.85 27.40 25.18
C ILE A 17 17.03 26.25 25.78
N SER A 18 15.76 26.13 25.39
CA SER A 18 15.02 24.89 25.51
C SER A 18 15.81 23.86 24.72
N PHE A 19 16.56 23.03 25.41
CA PHE A 19 16.92 21.73 24.85
C PHE A 19 15.61 21.04 24.56
N ALA A 20 15.19 20.98 23.30
CA ALA A 20 14.15 20.07 22.89
C ALA A 20 14.63 18.68 23.33
N SER A 21 14.00 18.14 24.37
CA SER A 21 14.30 16.78 24.77
C SER A 21 13.95 15.88 23.59
N ILE A 22 14.94 15.24 23.00
CA ILE A 22 14.73 14.22 21.98
C ILE A 22 13.98 13.10 22.71
N SER A 23 12.67 12.98 22.44
CA SER A 23 11.87 11.92 23.04
C SER A 23 11.93 10.67 22.19
N ALA A 24 12.21 9.54 22.80
CA ALA A 24 12.11 8.24 22.17
C ALA A 24 10.65 7.91 21.88
N THR A 25 10.38 7.32 20.71
CA THR A 25 9.06 6.75 20.39
C THR A 25 9.21 5.23 20.38
N GLU A 26 8.41 4.56 21.21
CA GLU A 26 8.31 3.10 21.18
C GLU A 26 7.32 2.69 20.08
N LEU A 27 7.73 1.74 19.23
CA LEU A 27 6.97 1.19 18.14
C LEU A 27 6.89 -0.34 18.25
N SER A 28 5.80 -0.90 17.71
CA SER A 28 5.61 -2.35 17.60
C SER A 28 5.03 -2.70 16.23
N TRP A 29 5.51 -3.76 15.61
CA TRP A 29 5.09 -4.25 14.31
C TRP A 29 4.64 -5.71 14.40
N ASP A 30 3.53 -6.01 13.74
CA ASP A 30 3.10 -7.37 13.40
C ASP A 30 3.68 -7.67 12.02
N ILE A 31 4.89 -8.26 11.95
CA ILE A 31 5.68 -8.32 10.72
C ILE A 31 5.27 -9.44 9.78
N GLY A 32 4.63 -10.48 10.28
CA GLY A 32 4.16 -11.59 9.47
C GLY A 32 3.71 -12.79 10.29
N LEU A 33 3.36 -13.85 9.57
CA LEU A 33 2.90 -15.12 10.11
C LEU A 33 3.85 -16.25 9.72
N THR A 34 4.00 -17.22 10.60
CA THR A 34 4.58 -18.53 10.27
C THR A 34 3.60 -19.37 9.43
N GLU A 35 4.04 -20.53 8.92
CA GLU A 35 3.14 -21.50 8.26
C GLU A 35 2.03 -22.00 9.20
N GLN A 36 2.30 -22.07 10.51
CA GLN A 36 1.30 -22.42 11.53
C GLN A 36 0.45 -21.23 12.00
N ARG A 37 0.60 -20.05 11.39
CA ARG A 37 -0.13 -18.81 11.71
C ARG A 37 0.25 -18.18 13.06
N ASN A 38 1.40 -18.52 13.62
CA ASN A 38 1.93 -17.79 14.76
C ASN A 38 2.51 -16.44 14.31
N LEU A 39 2.19 -15.40 15.08
CA LEU A 39 2.57 -14.04 14.76
C LEU A 39 4.06 -13.80 15.05
N ILE A 40 4.76 -13.20 14.10
CA ILE A 40 6.12 -12.71 14.27
C ILE A 40 6.04 -11.21 14.51
N THR A 41 6.69 -10.72 15.57
CA THR A 41 6.62 -9.31 15.98
C THR A 41 8.02 -8.69 16.06
N ALA A 42 8.07 -7.39 15.82
CA ALA A 42 9.22 -6.55 16.12
C ALA A 42 8.82 -5.43 17.09
N ARG A 43 9.77 -4.99 17.93
CA ARG A 43 9.62 -3.80 18.77
C ARG A 43 10.81 -2.88 18.55
N GLY A 44 10.61 -1.58 18.65
CA GLY A 44 11.69 -0.62 18.45
C GLY A 44 11.57 0.64 19.28
N ILE A 45 12.72 1.26 19.53
CA ILE A 45 12.86 2.58 20.13
C ILE A 45 13.46 3.50 19.07
N MET A 46 12.67 4.46 18.62
CA MET A 46 13.04 5.39 17.55
C MET A 46 13.24 6.79 18.13
N TYR A 47 14.43 7.34 17.97
CA TYR A 47 14.77 8.69 18.42
C TYR A 47 14.59 9.73 17.31
N GLU A 48 15.22 9.49 16.16
CA GLU A 48 15.17 10.39 15.01
C GLU A 48 15.03 9.63 13.70
N LYS A 49 14.31 10.20 12.75
CA LYS A 49 14.12 9.60 11.42
C LYS A 49 15.43 9.31 10.69
N ASN A 50 16.44 10.15 10.89
CA ASN A 50 17.74 10.06 10.20
C ASN A 50 18.83 9.40 11.04
N ALA A 51 18.55 8.99 12.29
CA ALA A 51 19.51 8.24 13.09
C ALA A 51 19.81 6.88 12.45
N PRO A 52 21.05 6.37 12.61
CA PRO A 52 21.35 4.99 12.21
C PRO A 52 20.38 4.01 12.87
N THR A 53 20.01 2.96 12.15
CA THR A 53 19.08 1.94 12.65
C THR A 53 19.80 0.61 12.80
N ILE A 54 19.73 0.03 13.99
CA ILE A 54 20.25 -1.29 14.30
C ILE A 54 19.07 -2.25 14.52
N LEU A 55 19.07 -3.36 13.81
CA LEU A 55 18.13 -4.46 14.01
C LEU A 55 18.81 -5.59 14.77
N TYR A 56 18.29 -5.95 15.93
CA TYR A 56 18.67 -7.15 16.64
C TYR A 56 17.73 -8.30 16.26
N LEU A 57 18.29 -9.38 15.72
CA LEU A 57 17.55 -10.54 15.21
C LEU A 57 17.95 -11.79 15.99
N ALA A 58 16.99 -12.42 16.68
CA ALA A 58 17.19 -13.64 17.45
C ALA A 58 16.04 -14.64 17.25
N GLY A 59 16.24 -15.87 17.72
CA GLY A 59 15.22 -16.92 17.65
C GLY A 59 15.00 -17.49 16.26
N LEU A 60 16.01 -17.52 15.40
CA LEU A 60 15.93 -18.18 14.10
C LEU A 60 15.85 -19.73 14.24
N GLU A 61 16.27 -20.30 15.37
CA GLU A 61 16.15 -21.74 15.68
C GLU A 61 14.81 -22.15 16.30
N GLY A 62 13.88 -21.21 16.47
CA GLY A 62 12.56 -21.47 17.04
C GLY A 62 12.40 -21.25 18.52
N SER A 63 13.48 -21.11 19.28
CA SER A 63 13.44 -20.68 20.68
C SER A 63 14.60 -19.75 20.95
N SER A 64 14.33 -18.59 21.51
CA SER A 64 15.37 -17.69 21.97
C SER A 64 15.45 -17.73 23.50
N GLN A 65 16.52 -18.25 24.03
CA GLN A 65 16.88 -18.09 25.46
C GLN A 65 17.14 -16.62 25.79
N ASN A 66 17.27 -15.78 24.76
CA ASN A 66 17.64 -14.38 24.84
C ASN A 66 16.44 -13.40 24.74
N SER A 67 15.21 -13.89 24.49
CA SER A 67 14.04 -13.02 24.37
C SER A 67 13.85 -12.09 25.57
N ALA A 68 14.05 -12.61 26.79
CA ALA A 68 13.96 -11.81 28.02
C ALA A 68 15.07 -10.74 28.09
N VAL A 69 16.29 -11.10 27.67
CA VAL A 69 17.45 -10.19 27.65
C VAL A 69 17.22 -9.06 26.63
N LEU A 70 16.68 -9.39 25.46
CA LEU A 70 16.39 -8.40 24.40
C LEU A 70 15.26 -7.45 24.79
N ASN A 71 14.22 -7.95 25.44
CA ASN A 71 13.17 -7.10 25.98
C ASN A 71 13.72 -6.16 27.07
N ALA A 72 14.55 -6.66 27.99
CA ALA A 72 15.22 -5.82 28.98
C ALA A 72 16.17 -4.79 28.35
N LEU A 73 16.82 -5.14 27.23
CA LEU A 73 17.64 -4.20 26.45
C LEU A 73 16.81 -3.02 25.93
N LEU A 74 15.65 -3.29 25.34
CA LEU A 74 14.74 -2.25 24.85
C LEU A 74 14.25 -1.35 25.99
N GLU A 75 13.82 -1.93 27.11
CA GLU A 75 13.34 -1.19 28.29
C GLU A 75 14.45 -0.29 28.85
N ASN A 76 15.66 -0.81 29.04
CA ASN A 76 16.80 -0.03 29.51
C ASN A 76 17.18 1.09 28.52
N TYR A 77 17.11 0.80 27.22
CA TYR A 77 17.40 1.79 26.18
C TYR A 77 16.39 2.91 26.13
N SER A 78 15.08 2.61 26.31
CA SER A 78 14.02 3.62 26.35
C SER A 78 14.16 4.59 27.54
N GLN A 79 14.75 4.12 28.66
CA GLN A 79 14.97 4.91 29.86
C GLN A 79 16.29 5.69 29.85
N SER A 80 17.20 5.39 28.90
CA SER A 80 18.45 6.11 28.75
C SER A 80 18.21 7.52 28.20
N SER A 81 18.91 8.51 28.73
CA SER A 81 18.88 9.85 28.14
C SER A 81 19.54 9.83 26.77
N PRO A 82 18.91 10.40 25.71
CA PRO A 82 19.52 10.46 24.42
C PRO A 82 20.82 11.28 24.49
N THR A 83 21.89 10.68 24.02
CA THR A 83 23.15 11.36 23.76
C THR A 83 23.18 11.76 22.29
N ASP A 84 24.12 12.63 21.88
CA ASP A 84 24.32 13.05 20.47
C ASP A 84 24.59 11.85 19.52
N SER A 85 24.72 10.65 20.03
CA SER A 85 24.97 9.38 19.32
C SER A 85 23.78 8.41 19.41
N ALA A 86 22.55 8.88 19.61
CA ALA A 86 21.38 8.00 19.66
C ALA A 86 21.19 7.26 18.31
N VAL A 87 20.91 5.96 18.38
CA VAL A 87 20.53 5.13 17.24
C VAL A 87 19.08 4.68 17.38
N ASN A 88 18.44 4.38 16.30
CA ASN A 88 17.16 3.66 16.31
C ASN A 88 17.44 2.19 16.55
N LEU A 89 16.84 1.61 17.56
CA LEU A 89 16.99 0.19 17.92
C LEU A 89 15.70 -0.57 17.62
N ILE A 90 15.80 -1.63 16.84
CA ILE A 90 14.70 -2.56 16.57
C ILE A 90 15.12 -3.95 17.02
N VAL A 91 14.18 -4.71 17.59
CA VAL A 91 14.41 -6.08 18.07
C VAL A 91 13.31 -7.00 17.53
N ILE A 92 13.72 -8.10 16.91
CA ILE A 92 12.91 -9.29 16.66
C ILE A 92 13.44 -10.37 17.60
N ALA A 93 12.76 -10.57 18.73
CA ALA A 93 13.24 -11.41 19.82
C ALA A 93 13.00 -12.92 19.56
N ASN A 94 12.06 -13.27 18.71
CA ASN A 94 11.76 -14.64 18.29
C ASN A 94 11.28 -14.63 16.84
N ALA A 95 12.22 -14.80 15.92
CA ALA A 95 11.97 -14.64 14.48
C ALA A 95 11.31 -15.88 13.85
N ASN A 96 11.44 -17.06 14.47
CA ASN A 96 10.96 -18.34 13.93
C ASN A 96 10.34 -19.20 15.04
N PRO A 97 9.18 -18.78 15.60
CA PRO A 97 8.59 -19.45 16.77
C PRO A 97 8.24 -20.91 16.55
N ASP A 98 8.04 -21.34 15.31
CA ASP A 98 7.65 -22.71 14.96
C ASP A 98 8.83 -23.59 14.50
N SER A 99 10.05 -23.09 14.55
CA SER A 99 11.26 -23.80 14.09
C SER A 99 11.15 -24.26 12.63
N GLU A 100 10.56 -23.44 11.75
CA GLU A 100 10.49 -23.73 10.32
C GLU A 100 11.90 -23.85 9.72
N SER A 101 12.02 -24.60 8.63
CA SER A 101 13.25 -24.63 7.84
C SER A 101 13.45 -23.28 7.16
N LEU A 102 14.59 -22.64 7.39
CA LEU A 102 14.91 -21.33 6.83
C LEU A 102 15.78 -21.46 5.58
N GLN A 103 15.51 -20.59 4.61
CA GLN A 103 16.32 -20.47 3.37
C GLN A 103 16.44 -18.99 2.99
N PHE A 104 17.68 -18.51 2.81
CA PHE A 104 17.96 -17.15 2.39
C PHE A 104 18.91 -17.10 1.19
N PRO A 105 18.61 -16.30 0.13
CA PRO A 105 17.33 -15.62 -0.10
C PRO A 105 16.16 -16.60 -0.16
N PRO A 106 14.93 -16.17 0.23
CA PRO A 106 13.78 -17.05 0.23
C PRO A 106 13.39 -17.46 -1.19
N THR A 107 12.94 -18.72 -1.33
CA THR A 107 12.42 -19.30 -2.58
C THR A 107 11.02 -19.85 -2.37
N GLY A 108 10.33 -20.19 -3.46
CA GLY A 108 8.96 -20.72 -3.41
C GLY A 108 7.88 -19.63 -3.38
N ALA A 109 6.66 -20.06 -3.12
CA ALA A 109 5.49 -19.19 -3.09
C ALA A 109 5.43 -18.41 -1.76
N ALA A 110 5.63 -17.11 -1.83
CA ALA A 110 5.67 -16.26 -0.64
C ALA A 110 4.40 -16.41 0.22
N PHE A 111 4.60 -16.56 1.51
CA PHE A 111 3.60 -16.68 2.59
C PHE A 111 2.81 -18.00 2.63
N SER A 112 3.01 -18.90 1.67
CA SER A 112 2.53 -20.29 1.71
C SER A 112 3.65 -21.33 1.76
N GLU A 113 4.87 -20.94 1.39
CA GLU A 113 6.08 -21.75 1.46
C GLU A 113 7.21 -20.89 2.06
N ASN A 114 8.04 -21.44 2.95
CA ASN A 114 9.13 -20.71 3.60
C ASN A 114 8.67 -19.37 4.21
N SER A 115 7.52 -19.35 4.88
CA SER A 115 6.83 -18.14 5.31
C SER A 115 7.71 -17.22 6.12
N VAL A 116 8.41 -17.74 7.14
CA VAL A 116 9.32 -16.96 8.00
C VAL A 116 10.44 -16.32 7.18
N SER A 117 11.05 -17.06 6.24
CA SER A 117 12.12 -16.51 5.40
C SER A 117 11.62 -15.36 4.51
N HIS A 118 10.44 -15.50 3.91
CA HIS A 118 9.82 -14.42 3.11
C HIS A 118 9.44 -13.22 3.95
N VAL A 119 8.88 -13.43 5.14
CA VAL A 119 8.51 -12.37 6.09
C VAL A 119 9.74 -11.55 6.46
N LEU A 120 10.79 -12.20 6.97
CA LEU A 120 12.00 -11.51 7.40
C LEU A 120 12.69 -10.77 6.25
N TRP A 121 12.86 -11.43 5.09
CA TRP A 121 13.56 -10.87 3.95
C TRP A 121 12.90 -9.58 3.43
N ARG A 122 11.57 -9.61 3.26
CA ARG A 122 10.80 -8.47 2.74
C ARG A 122 10.67 -7.36 3.75
N TRP A 123 10.42 -7.71 5.02
CA TRP A 123 10.29 -6.72 6.10
C TRP A 123 11.62 -5.99 6.34
N ILE A 124 12.74 -6.72 6.41
CA ILE A 124 14.08 -6.15 6.57
C ILE A 124 14.40 -5.23 5.38
N GLY A 125 14.08 -5.63 4.16
CA GLY A 125 14.26 -4.78 2.99
C GLY A 125 13.53 -3.45 3.09
N THR A 126 12.27 -3.46 3.50
CA THR A 126 11.44 -2.24 3.61
C THR A 126 11.82 -1.35 4.80
N HIS A 127 12.52 -1.87 5.81
CA HIS A 127 13.01 -1.12 6.97
C HIS A 127 14.49 -0.72 6.82
N ALA A 128 15.23 -1.48 6.03
CA ALA A 128 16.61 -1.21 5.64
C ALA A 128 17.49 -0.75 6.81
N PRO A 129 17.76 -1.59 7.83
CA PRO A 129 18.65 -1.22 8.93
C PRO A 129 20.07 -0.95 8.43
N ASP A 130 20.80 -0.12 9.17
CA ASP A 130 22.21 0.15 8.86
C ASP A 130 23.12 -1.00 9.30
N LEU A 131 22.69 -1.76 10.31
CA LEU A 131 23.36 -2.95 10.81
C LEU A 131 22.34 -3.95 11.32
N ILE A 132 22.57 -5.24 11.05
CA ILE A 132 21.87 -6.34 11.71
C ILE A 132 22.82 -6.99 12.70
N VAL A 133 22.35 -7.16 13.94
CA VAL A 133 23.03 -7.89 14.98
C VAL A 133 22.33 -9.24 15.14
N LEU A 134 22.98 -10.29 14.68
CA LEU A 134 22.43 -11.64 14.68
C LEU A 134 22.85 -12.39 15.95
N GLU A 135 21.94 -13.15 16.55
CA GLU A 135 22.26 -14.03 17.66
C GLU A 135 23.31 -15.07 17.26
N ALA A 136 24.36 -15.22 18.07
CA ALA A 136 25.48 -16.10 17.75
C ALA A 136 25.03 -17.57 17.58
N GLY A 137 25.51 -18.22 16.53
CA GLY A 137 25.19 -19.60 16.20
C GLY A 137 23.92 -19.80 15.37
N GLN A 138 23.15 -18.73 15.07
CA GLN A 138 21.86 -18.80 14.37
C GLN A 138 21.92 -18.13 12.99
N ASP A 139 22.88 -18.50 12.14
CA ASP A 139 23.05 -17.79 10.85
C ASP A 139 22.18 -18.35 9.71
N PHE A 140 22.09 -19.66 9.55
CA PHE A 140 21.31 -20.30 8.47
C PHE A 140 21.58 -19.77 7.05
N GLY A 141 22.77 -19.24 6.77
CA GLY A 141 23.14 -18.62 5.51
C GLY A 141 22.61 -17.19 5.32
N PHE A 142 21.98 -16.61 6.35
CA PHE A 142 21.38 -15.28 6.31
C PHE A 142 22.44 -14.19 6.11
N SER A 143 23.59 -14.27 6.81
CA SER A 143 24.70 -13.32 6.65
C SER A 143 25.23 -13.31 5.22
N THR A 144 25.56 -14.48 4.67
CA THR A 144 26.04 -14.60 3.29
C THR A 144 25.02 -14.03 2.30
N ALA A 145 23.72 -14.33 2.49
CA ALA A 145 22.67 -13.83 1.61
C ALA A 145 22.56 -12.30 1.63
N LEU A 146 22.64 -11.67 2.80
CA LEU A 146 22.53 -10.20 2.91
C LEU A 146 23.80 -9.45 2.49
N GLU A 147 24.98 -10.01 2.74
CA GLU A 147 26.26 -9.35 2.46
C GLU A 147 26.70 -9.55 1.00
N GLU A 148 26.50 -10.75 0.42
CA GLU A 148 26.97 -11.08 -0.92
C GLU A 148 25.91 -10.90 -2.00
N ILE A 149 24.64 -11.22 -1.71
CA ILE A 149 23.53 -11.16 -2.67
C ILE A 149 22.74 -9.86 -2.49
N GLY A 150 22.44 -9.51 -1.24
CA GLY A 150 21.61 -8.38 -0.87
C GLY A 150 20.12 -8.60 -1.17
N ILE A 151 19.28 -7.73 -0.62
CA ILE A 151 17.84 -7.78 -0.90
C ILE A 151 17.59 -7.13 -2.26
N ALA A 152 16.93 -7.86 -3.16
CA ALA A 152 16.66 -7.40 -4.52
C ALA A 152 16.08 -5.98 -4.56
N GLY A 153 16.74 -5.08 -5.30
CA GLY A 153 16.36 -3.68 -5.42
C GLY A 153 16.67 -2.79 -4.21
N PHE A 154 17.23 -3.32 -3.09
CA PHE A 154 17.72 -2.52 -1.97
C PHE A 154 19.25 -2.59 -1.83
N GLY A 155 19.85 -3.76 -2.02
CA GLY A 155 21.29 -3.96 -1.82
C GLY A 155 21.62 -4.58 -0.47
N ASN A 156 22.87 -4.44 -0.06
CA ASN A 156 23.47 -5.16 1.04
C ASN A 156 23.23 -4.46 2.39
N ILE A 157 23.18 -5.29 3.45
CA ILE A 157 23.09 -4.83 4.84
C ILE A 157 24.19 -5.55 5.63
N PRO A 158 25.10 -4.82 6.32
CA PRO A 158 26.12 -5.43 7.16
C PRO A 158 25.52 -6.24 8.32
N ILE A 159 26.16 -7.36 8.66
CA ILE A 159 25.75 -8.21 9.78
C ILE A 159 26.93 -8.39 10.73
N GLU A 160 26.62 -8.39 12.03
CA GLU A 160 27.54 -8.82 13.09
C GLU A 160 26.87 -9.90 13.94
N SER A 161 27.66 -10.91 14.35
CA SER A 161 27.20 -11.99 15.22
C SER A 161 27.63 -11.72 16.66
N LEU A 162 26.69 -11.60 17.58
CA LEU A 162 26.95 -11.29 18.97
C LEU A 162 26.24 -12.24 19.94
N SER A 163 26.95 -12.57 21.02
CA SER A 163 26.35 -13.27 22.15
C SER A 163 25.50 -12.32 23.00
N ALA A 164 24.32 -12.75 23.40
CA ALA A 164 23.41 -11.96 24.23
C ALA A 164 24.02 -11.46 25.55
N SER A 165 24.93 -12.21 26.14
CA SER A 165 25.64 -11.84 27.38
C SER A 165 26.50 -10.57 27.23
N ASN A 166 26.87 -10.20 26.02
CA ASN A 166 27.70 -9.02 25.72
C ASN A 166 26.94 -7.88 25.07
N THR A 167 25.65 -8.04 24.83
CA THR A 167 24.84 -7.16 23.99
C THR A 167 24.85 -5.70 24.43
N THR A 168 24.67 -5.40 25.71
CA THR A 168 24.57 -4.03 26.21
C THR A 168 25.88 -3.26 26.04
N MET A 169 27.02 -3.88 26.31
CA MET A 169 28.33 -3.24 26.21
C MET A 169 28.76 -3.07 24.75
N GLN A 170 28.42 -4.00 23.89
CA GLN A 170 28.76 -3.97 22.47
C GLN A 170 27.84 -3.02 21.70
N PHE A 171 26.56 -2.91 22.07
CA PHE A 171 25.63 -1.95 21.51
C PHE A 171 26.09 -0.52 21.69
N LEU A 172 26.57 -0.13 22.87
CA LEU A 172 27.15 1.19 23.15
C LEU A 172 28.40 1.48 22.29
N ARG A 173 29.09 0.43 21.82
CA ARG A 173 30.26 0.55 20.96
C ARG A 173 29.92 0.86 19.49
N PHE A 174 28.74 0.42 18.98
CA PHE A 174 28.29 0.65 17.61
C PHE A 174 27.65 2.03 17.41
N SER A 175 27.21 2.69 18.46
CA SER A 175 26.35 3.86 18.39
C SER A 175 26.99 5.13 17.82
N SER A 176 28.31 5.24 17.76
CA SER A 176 28.95 6.55 17.45
C SER A 176 29.35 6.75 15.98
N ASP A 177 29.62 5.68 15.19
CA ASP A 177 30.19 5.80 13.84
C ASP A 177 29.56 4.82 12.81
N LEU A 178 28.29 4.44 12.98
CA LEU A 178 27.65 3.50 12.08
C LEU A 178 27.39 4.13 10.71
N ALA A 179 28.03 3.56 9.68
CA ALA A 179 27.82 3.99 8.30
C ALA A 179 26.45 3.54 7.77
N ARG A 180 25.89 4.30 6.83
CA ARG A 180 24.67 3.91 6.12
C ARG A 180 24.87 2.62 5.34
N SER A 181 23.98 1.64 5.49
CA SER A 181 23.94 0.47 4.61
C SER A 181 23.55 0.83 3.17
N GLN A 182 23.87 -0.03 2.21
CA GLN A 182 23.41 0.16 0.83
C GLN A 182 21.90 0.17 0.76
N ALA A 183 21.23 -0.72 1.51
CA ALA A 183 19.78 -0.79 1.58
C ALA A 183 19.17 0.49 2.15
N ARG A 184 19.76 1.07 3.20
CA ARG A 184 19.32 2.35 3.76
C ARG A 184 19.48 3.50 2.77
N ALA A 185 20.61 3.55 2.08
CA ALA A 185 20.86 4.57 1.06
C ALA A 185 19.84 4.49 -0.09
N GLU A 186 19.46 3.26 -0.50
CA GLU A 186 18.42 3.07 -1.50
C GLU A 186 17.03 3.47 -0.99
N LEU A 187 16.69 3.14 0.26
CA LEU A 187 15.43 3.57 0.89
C LEU A 187 15.35 5.09 0.95
N ASP A 188 16.42 5.77 1.33
CA ASP A 188 16.49 7.23 1.35
C ASP A 188 16.28 7.82 -0.06
N ARG A 189 16.88 7.23 -1.10
CA ARG A 189 16.65 7.62 -2.50
C ARG A 189 15.20 7.43 -2.93
N ARG A 190 14.56 6.30 -2.57
CA ARG A 190 13.16 6.01 -2.90
C ARG A 190 12.21 7.02 -2.25
N THR A 191 12.42 7.32 -0.99
CA THR A 191 11.58 8.26 -0.23
C THR A 191 11.75 9.71 -0.66
N ALA A 192 12.90 10.07 -1.20
CA ALA A 192 13.19 11.42 -1.72
C ALA A 192 12.50 11.73 -3.07
N ARG A 193 11.99 10.71 -3.80
CA ARG A 193 11.33 10.94 -5.09
C ARG A 193 10.08 11.80 -4.93
N THR A 194 9.90 12.74 -5.87
CA THR A 194 8.64 13.46 -6.01
C THR A 194 7.55 12.54 -6.57
N PRO A 195 6.27 12.83 -6.31
CA PRO A 195 5.18 12.05 -6.90
C PRO A 195 5.24 12.00 -8.42
N ARG A 196 5.51 13.14 -9.07
CA ARG A 196 5.67 13.21 -10.52
C ARG A 196 6.80 12.31 -11.04
N ALA A 197 7.96 12.29 -10.37
CA ALA A 197 9.06 11.43 -10.76
C ALA A 197 8.71 9.93 -10.66
N VAL A 198 7.93 9.52 -9.65
CA VAL A 198 7.43 8.14 -9.54
C VAL A 198 6.46 7.82 -10.68
N ALA A 199 5.53 8.72 -11.00
CA ALA A 199 4.55 8.54 -12.07
C ALA A 199 5.23 8.40 -13.45
N GLU A 200 6.14 9.31 -13.80
CA GLU A 200 6.88 9.30 -15.07
C GLU A 200 7.77 8.06 -15.21
N GLN A 201 8.42 7.66 -14.12
CA GLN A 201 9.22 6.45 -14.07
C GLN A 201 8.40 5.19 -14.33
N LEU A 202 7.22 5.05 -13.72
CA LEU A 202 6.33 3.91 -13.94
C LEU A 202 5.71 3.95 -15.35
N ALA A 203 5.37 5.13 -15.87
CA ALA A 203 4.88 5.28 -17.24
C ALA A 203 5.90 4.90 -18.32
N ALA A 204 7.21 4.93 -18.00
CA ALA A 204 8.26 4.44 -18.89
C ALA A 204 8.36 2.90 -18.91
N ILE A 205 7.69 2.20 -17.98
CA ILE A 205 7.78 0.73 -17.81
C ILE A 205 6.45 0.05 -18.13
N TYR A 206 5.32 0.65 -17.75
CA TYR A 206 3.98 0.06 -17.79
C TYR A 206 3.06 0.76 -18.80
N GLY A 207 2.02 0.05 -19.27
CA GLY A 207 0.99 0.59 -20.15
C GLY A 207 1.39 0.59 -21.64
N TYR A 208 2.10 -0.44 -22.10
CA TYR A 208 2.52 -0.62 -23.49
C TYR A 208 1.80 -1.77 -24.20
N ASP A 209 0.90 -2.47 -23.54
CA ASP A 209 0.09 -3.53 -24.13
C ASP A 209 -1.37 -3.34 -23.73
N PHE A 210 -2.28 -3.41 -24.72
CA PHE A 210 -3.72 -3.42 -24.56
C PHE A 210 -4.38 -4.41 -25.50
N SER A 211 -3.67 -5.47 -25.85
CA SER A 211 -4.19 -6.57 -26.68
C SER A 211 -5.41 -7.25 -26.05
N SER A 212 -5.57 -7.15 -24.74
CA SER A 212 -6.77 -7.50 -24.00
C SER A 212 -7.29 -6.25 -23.25
N PRO A 213 -8.51 -5.76 -23.58
CA PRO A 213 -9.05 -4.54 -23.00
C PRO A 213 -9.60 -4.75 -21.60
N VAL A 214 -8.74 -5.19 -20.66
CA VAL A 214 -9.02 -5.43 -19.25
C VAL A 214 -8.46 -4.33 -18.36
N TYR A 215 -8.99 -4.20 -17.12
CA TYR A 215 -8.60 -3.12 -16.22
C TYR A 215 -7.11 -3.13 -15.82
N VAL A 216 -6.49 -4.33 -15.77
CA VAL A 216 -5.09 -4.46 -15.28
C VAL A 216 -4.12 -3.62 -16.10
N PRO A 217 -3.92 -3.84 -17.42
CA PRO A 217 -3.14 -2.93 -18.26
C PRO A 217 -3.85 -1.58 -18.41
N GLY A 218 -5.18 -1.56 -18.38
CA GLY A 218 -5.98 -0.34 -18.57
C GLY A 218 -5.63 0.76 -17.58
N MET A 219 -5.36 0.43 -16.31
CA MET A 219 -4.97 1.42 -15.30
C MET A 219 -3.64 2.10 -15.64
N SER A 220 -2.67 1.38 -16.19
CA SER A 220 -1.41 1.97 -16.63
C SER A 220 -1.61 2.88 -17.85
N ILE A 221 -2.48 2.51 -18.77
CA ILE A 221 -2.83 3.31 -19.95
C ILE A 221 -3.55 4.60 -19.54
N ILE A 222 -4.48 4.54 -18.58
CA ILE A 222 -5.12 5.73 -17.98
C ILE A 222 -4.05 6.66 -17.38
N GLY A 223 -3.09 6.11 -16.64
CA GLY A 223 -1.98 6.89 -16.10
C GLY A 223 -1.16 7.58 -17.20
N ARG A 224 -0.86 6.88 -18.28
CA ARG A 224 -0.16 7.47 -19.45
C ARG A 224 -0.97 8.57 -20.12
N LEU A 225 -2.28 8.39 -20.31
CA LEU A 225 -3.17 9.44 -20.82
C LEU A 225 -3.14 10.69 -19.95
N ARG A 226 -3.23 10.52 -18.62
CA ARG A 226 -3.18 11.62 -17.64
C ARG A 226 -1.84 12.36 -17.65
N LEU A 227 -0.74 11.66 -17.95
CA LEU A 227 0.60 12.24 -18.12
C LEU A 227 0.84 12.88 -19.50
N GLY A 228 -0.14 12.82 -20.41
CA GLY A 228 -0.08 13.44 -21.73
C GLY A 228 0.58 12.58 -22.83
N TYR A 229 0.76 11.26 -22.62
CA TYR A 229 1.27 10.35 -23.67
C TYR A 229 0.19 9.96 -24.69
N ILE A 230 -0.58 10.94 -25.20
CA ILE A 230 -1.79 10.72 -26.00
C ILE A 230 -1.49 9.96 -27.30
N ASP A 231 -0.46 10.36 -28.07
CA ASP A 231 -0.16 9.76 -29.37
C ASP A 231 0.17 8.27 -29.22
N SER A 232 1.04 7.92 -28.28
CA SER A 232 1.43 6.52 -28.03
C SER A 232 0.28 5.67 -27.50
N VAL A 233 -0.69 6.26 -26.80
CA VAL A 233 -1.90 5.55 -26.36
C VAL A 233 -2.89 5.43 -27.54
N ASN A 234 -3.01 6.42 -28.41
CA ASN A 234 -3.80 6.33 -29.65
C ASN A 234 -3.35 5.13 -30.52
N ASP A 235 -2.03 4.91 -30.62
CA ASP A 235 -1.50 3.76 -31.35
C ASP A 235 -1.97 2.42 -30.72
N LEU A 236 -1.97 2.32 -29.40
CA LEU A 236 -2.46 1.13 -28.68
C LEU A 236 -3.98 0.93 -28.81
N LEU A 237 -4.75 2.00 -28.86
CA LEU A 237 -6.20 1.94 -28.96
C LEU A 237 -6.69 1.83 -30.42
N SER A 238 -5.83 2.09 -31.41
CA SER A 238 -6.21 2.15 -32.84
C SER A 238 -7.00 0.95 -33.35
N PRO A 239 -6.71 -0.33 -32.98
CA PRO A 239 -7.51 -1.46 -33.43
C PRO A 239 -8.99 -1.34 -33.03
N TYR A 240 -9.26 -0.92 -31.82
CA TYR A 240 -10.63 -0.75 -31.28
C TYR A 240 -11.33 0.48 -31.88
N LEU A 241 -10.56 1.54 -32.14
CA LEU A 241 -11.11 2.79 -32.70
C LEU A 241 -11.49 2.68 -34.18
N ILE A 242 -10.88 1.73 -34.94
CA ILE A 242 -11.24 1.45 -36.35
C ILE A 242 -12.22 0.29 -36.51
N GLY A 243 -12.74 -0.28 -35.42
CA GLY A 243 -13.84 -1.23 -35.44
C GLY A 243 -13.48 -2.69 -35.13
N GLU A 244 -12.29 -2.98 -34.59
CA GLU A 244 -12.05 -4.30 -34.00
C GLU A 244 -13.00 -4.50 -32.85
N SER A 245 -13.84 -5.53 -32.96
CA SER A 245 -14.83 -5.83 -31.92
C SER A 245 -14.24 -6.72 -30.83
N PHE A 246 -14.63 -6.49 -29.62
CA PHE A 246 -14.40 -7.39 -28.49
C PHE A 246 -15.71 -7.56 -27.71
N GLU A 247 -15.83 -8.71 -27.06
CA GLU A 247 -16.98 -9.02 -26.23
C GLU A 247 -16.69 -8.62 -24.78
N ILE A 248 -17.64 -7.95 -24.14
CA ILE A 248 -17.59 -7.69 -22.70
C ILE A 248 -18.09 -8.94 -21.99
N SER A 249 -17.20 -9.90 -21.81
CA SER A 249 -17.52 -11.23 -21.29
C SER A 249 -17.35 -11.38 -19.77
N ASN A 250 -16.75 -10.38 -19.12
CA ASN A 250 -16.52 -10.39 -17.67
C ASN A 250 -16.29 -8.97 -17.11
N ALA A 251 -16.30 -8.85 -15.79
CA ALA A 251 -16.13 -7.58 -15.07
C ALA A 251 -14.79 -6.88 -15.38
N SER A 252 -13.71 -7.63 -15.61
CA SER A 252 -12.40 -7.06 -15.92
C SER A 252 -12.37 -6.36 -17.28
N VAL A 253 -13.02 -6.95 -18.29
CA VAL A 253 -13.20 -6.31 -19.62
C VAL A 253 -14.12 -5.10 -19.51
N MET A 254 -15.19 -5.20 -18.71
CA MET A 254 -16.09 -4.09 -18.45
C MET A 254 -15.33 -2.89 -17.84
N ALA A 255 -14.52 -3.11 -16.82
CA ALA A 255 -13.70 -2.05 -16.22
C ALA A 255 -12.59 -1.55 -17.14
N GLY A 256 -12.13 -2.36 -18.09
CA GLY A 256 -11.20 -1.92 -19.14
C GLY A 256 -11.76 -0.76 -19.99
N GLN A 257 -13.09 -0.62 -20.05
CA GLN A 257 -13.74 0.50 -20.78
C GLN A 257 -13.48 1.85 -20.12
N LEU A 258 -12.98 1.91 -18.90
CA LEU A 258 -12.50 3.15 -18.26
C LEU A 258 -11.35 3.81 -19.05
N VAL A 259 -10.57 3.03 -19.81
CA VAL A 259 -9.55 3.56 -20.72
C VAL A 259 -10.20 4.42 -21.81
N PHE A 260 -11.25 3.91 -22.43
CA PHE A 260 -11.97 4.65 -23.47
C PHE A 260 -12.72 5.84 -22.90
N ALA A 261 -13.22 5.76 -21.66
CA ALA A 261 -13.83 6.90 -20.98
C ALA A 261 -12.83 8.03 -20.76
N GLU A 262 -11.62 7.70 -20.32
CA GLU A 262 -10.56 8.70 -20.13
C GLU A 262 -10.06 9.24 -21.47
N HIS A 263 -9.91 8.38 -22.48
CA HIS A 263 -9.55 8.79 -23.83
C HIS A 263 -10.59 9.73 -24.43
N ALA A 264 -11.90 9.41 -24.35
CA ALA A 264 -12.97 10.28 -24.82
C ALA A 264 -12.99 11.64 -24.09
N ARG A 265 -12.76 11.63 -22.77
CA ARG A 265 -12.70 12.86 -21.96
C ARG A 265 -11.56 13.79 -22.41
N ILE A 266 -10.40 13.24 -22.76
CA ILE A 266 -9.22 14.03 -23.14
C ILE A 266 -9.28 14.49 -24.61
N THR A 267 -9.72 13.59 -25.51
CA THR A 267 -9.62 13.79 -26.96
C THR A 267 -10.93 14.18 -27.63
N GLY A 268 -12.08 13.98 -26.96
CA GLY A 268 -13.40 14.12 -27.58
C GLY A 268 -13.74 13.00 -28.59
N ASN A 269 -13.03 11.85 -28.56
CA ASN A 269 -13.22 10.79 -29.53
C ASN A 269 -14.58 10.09 -29.39
N GLU A 270 -15.43 10.20 -30.42
CA GLU A 270 -16.80 9.66 -30.43
C GLU A 270 -16.85 8.13 -30.40
N THR A 271 -15.88 7.44 -31.04
CA THR A 271 -15.83 5.97 -31.00
C THR A 271 -15.57 5.47 -29.58
N SER A 272 -14.63 6.10 -28.87
CA SER A 272 -14.36 5.80 -27.46
C SER A 272 -15.59 6.04 -26.57
N GLN A 273 -16.30 7.16 -26.80
CA GLN A 273 -17.56 7.41 -26.11
C GLN A 273 -18.61 6.30 -26.40
N GLY A 274 -18.73 5.89 -27.66
CA GLY A 274 -19.65 4.81 -28.07
C GLY A 274 -19.35 3.48 -27.38
N LEU A 275 -18.06 3.12 -27.21
CA LEU A 275 -17.64 1.92 -26.50
C LEU A 275 -18.03 1.97 -25.01
N VAL A 276 -17.84 3.10 -24.34
CA VAL A 276 -18.26 3.32 -22.96
C VAL A 276 -19.77 3.18 -22.80
N LEU A 277 -20.55 3.83 -23.66
CA LEU A 277 -22.02 3.77 -23.60
C LEU A 277 -22.54 2.35 -23.90
N SER A 278 -21.95 1.65 -24.86
CA SER A 278 -22.27 0.24 -25.14
C SER A 278 -22.05 -0.65 -23.92
N ALA A 279 -20.95 -0.48 -23.20
CA ALA A 279 -20.69 -1.21 -21.97
C ALA A 279 -21.67 -0.84 -20.84
N ALA A 280 -21.94 0.43 -20.66
CA ALA A 280 -22.88 0.90 -19.62
C ALA A 280 -24.31 0.46 -19.88
N ASN A 281 -24.71 0.32 -21.14
CA ASN A 281 -26.04 -0.16 -21.54
C ASN A 281 -26.32 -1.62 -21.16
N LEU A 282 -25.27 -2.42 -20.84
CA LEU A 282 -25.47 -3.77 -20.26
C LEU A 282 -26.24 -3.73 -18.93
N ALA A 283 -26.37 -2.59 -18.31
CA ALA A 283 -27.16 -2.36 -17.09
C ALA A 283 -28.67 -2.36 -17.30
N PHE A 284 -29.14 -2.37 -18.54
CA PHE A 284 -30.56 -2.24 -18.89
C PHE A 284 -31.02 -3.41 -19.77
N ASP A 285 -32.30 -3.77 -19.66
CA ASP A 285 -32.92 -4.79 -20.51
C ASP A 285 -33.32 -4.23 -21.89
N GLU A 286 -33.92 -5.08 -22.73
CA GLU A 286 -34.40 -4.71 -24.08
C GLU A 286 -35.51 -3.64 -24.10
N ASN A 287 -36.13 -3.36 -22.95
CA ASN A 287 -37.14 -2.31 -22.76
C ASN A 287 -36.56 -1.08 -22.05
N ASP A 288 -35.24 -0.95 -22.00
CA ASP A 288 -34.52 0.11 -21.26
C ASP A 288 -34.82 0.15 -19.75
N GLN A 289 -35.24 -0.97 -19.15
CA GLN A 289 -35.45 -1.05 -17.71
C GLN A 289 -34.16 -1.44 -17.01
N PRO A 290 -33.78 -0.77 -15.91
CA PRO A 290 -32.56 -1.08 -15.20
C PRO A 290 -32.66 -2.42 -14.49
N PHE A 291 -31.62 -3.26 -14.58
CA PHE A 291 -31.45 -4.42 -13.74
C PHE A 291 -31.30 -4.05 -12.26
N GLU A 292 -31.42 -4.99 -11.36
CA GLU A 292 -31.20 -4.76 -9.93
C GLU A 292 -29.75 -4.37 -9.63
N ALA A 293 -28.81 -4.98 -10.36
CA ALA A 293 -27.38 -4.67 -10.33
C ALA A 293 -26.79 -4.80 -11.74
N MET A 294 -25.64 -4.21 -11.96
CA MET A 294 -24.85 -4.40 -13.19
C MET A 294 -24.53 -5.89 -13.36
N PRO A 295 -24.67 -6.48 -14.54
CA PRO A 295 -24.32 -7.87 -14.78
C PRO A 295 -22.81 -8.11 -14.53
N MET A 296 -22.43 -9.38 -14.39
CA MET A 296 -21.02 -9.79 -14.17
C MET A 296 -20.41 -9.31 -12.85
N HIS A 297 -21.23 -8.95 -11.86
CA HIS A 297 -20.71 -8.57 -10.52
C HIS A 297 -20.15 -9.76 -9.74
N TYR A 298 -20.53 -11.00 -10.12
CA TYR A 298 -20.07 -12.26 -9.51
C TYR A 298 -20.18 -12.30 -7.97
N GLU A 299 -21.00 -11.40 -7.40
CA GLU A 299 -21.14 -11.19 -5.95
C GLU A 299 -19.81 -10.83 -5.26
N MET A 300 -18.89 -10.17 -5.99
CA MET A 300 -17.59 -9.75 -5.46
C MET A 300 -17.55 -8.24 -5.26
N SER A 301 -16.90 -7.81 -4.18
CA SER A 301 -16.70 -6.37 -3.85
C SER A 301 -15.89 -5.62 -4.92
N ASP A 302 -15.17 -6.30 -5.77
CA ASP A 302 -14.52 -5.75 -6.98
C ASP A 302 -15.50 -4.96 -7.85
N SER A 303 -16.78 -5.35 -7.85
CA SER A 303 -17.81 -4.76 -8.70
C SER A 303 -18.08 -3.28 -8.39
N PHE A 304 -17.75 -2.80 -7.19
CA PHE A 304 -17.79 -1.35 -6.89
C PHE A 304 -16.86 -0.56 -7.80
N PHE A 305 -15.72 -1.12 -8.18
CA PHE A 305 -14.79 -0.49 -9.12
C PHE A 305 -15.07 -0.90 -10.57
N MET A 306 -15.43 -2.17 -10.80
CA MET A 306 -15.56 -2.68 -12.17
C MET A 306 -16.76 -2.07 -12.91
N ALA A 307 -17.81 -1.68 -12.18
CA ALA A 307 -19.07 -1.19 -12.77
C ALA A 307 -19.38 0.27 -12.46
N THR A 308 -19.28 0.69 -11.19
CA THR A 308 -19.83 1.97 -10.75
C THR A 308 -19.17 3.18 -11.43
N PRO A 309 -17.82 3.26 -11.57
CA PRO A 309 -17.19 4.37 -12.28
C PRO A 309 -17.52 4.42 -13.78
N LEU A 310 -17.70 3.26 -14.41
CA LEU A 310 -18.10 3.18 -15.82
C LEU A 310 -19.47 3.81 -16.04
N LEU A 311 -20.44 3.47 -15.19
CA LEU A 311 -21.79 4.05 -15.23
C LEU A 311 -21.74 5.57 -14.99
N ALA A 312 -21.01 6.03 -13.97
CA ALA A 312 -20.88 7.45 -13.69
C ALA A 312 -20.26 8.23 -14.87
N LYS A 313 -19.22 7.69 -15.50
CA LYS A 313 -18.59 8.27 -16.70
C LYS A 313 -19.54 8.24 -17.91
N ALA A 314 -20.33 7.20 -18.10
CA ALA A 314 -21.36 7.14 -19.14
C ALA A 314 -22.40 8.26 -18.93
N GLY A 315 -22.81 8.52 -17.70
CA GLY A 315 -23.71 9.64 -17.37
C GLY A 315 -23.15 11.01 -17.78
N VAL A 316 -21.86 11.25 -17.50
CA VAL A 316 -21.18 12.50 -17.92
C VAL A 316 -21.07 12.59 -19.44
N LEU A 317 -20.64 11.52 -20.10
CA LEU A 317 -20.41 11.51 -21.56
C LEU A 317 -21.71 11.66 -22.37
N SER A 318 -22.82 11.12 -21.87
CA SER A 318 -24.13 11.18 -22.57
C SER A 318 -25.02 12.33 -22.12
N GLY A 319 -24.81 12.84 -20.89
CA GLY A 319 -25.75 13.76 -20.23
C GLY A 319 -27.07 13.08 -19.79
N ASP A 320 -27.07 11.74 -19.63
CA ASP A 320 -28.24 10.96 -19.26
C ASP A 320 -28.15 10.49 -17.81
N ASP A 321 -29.02 11.00 -16.94
CA ASP A 321 -29.02 10.75 -15.51
C ASP A 321 -29.33 9.28 -15.16
N ARG A 322 -29.92 8.48 -16.06
CA ARG A 322 -30.22 7.06 -15.82
C ARG A 322 -28.99 6.25 -15.43
N TYR A 323 -27.81 6.63 -15.91
CA TYR A 323 -26.55 5.96 -15.57
C TYR A 323 -26.11 6.29 -14.14
N PHE A 324 -26.34 7.50 -13.65
CA PHE A 324 -26.10 7.84 -12.25
C PHE A 324 -27.07 7.11 -11.32
N ASP A 325 -28.35 7.02 -11.70
CA ASP A 325 -29.37 6.24 -10.97
C ASP A 325 -28.98 4.76 -10.91
N MET A 326 -28.48 4.21 -12.00
CA MET A 326 -28.01 2.83 -12.04
C MET A 326 -26.72 2.61 -11.22
N ALA A 327 -25.82 3.58 -11.21
CA ALA A 327 -24.59 3.52 -10.40
C ALA A 327 -24.90 3.42 -8.90
N ILE A 328 -25.83 4.26 -8.39
CA ILE A 328 -26.22 4.17 -6.97
C ILE A 328 -27.02 2.90 -6.67
N ARG A 329 -27.90 2.46 -7.59
CA ARG A 329 -28.68 1.24 -7.47
C ARG A 329 -27.77 0.00 -7.33
N HIS A 330 -26.79 -0.13 -8.23
CA HIS A 330 -25.76 -1.18 -8.17
C HIS A 330 -24.96 -1.14 -6.88
N THR A 331 -24.50 0.06 -6.50
CA THR A 331 -23.74 0.27 -5.26
C THR A 331 -24.55 -0.16 -4.02
N ALA A 332 -25.82 0.21 -3.94
CA ALA A 332 -26.70 -0.15 -2.83
C ALA A 332 -26.92 -1.68 -2.75
N TYR A 333 -27.10 -2.34 -3.92
CA TYR A 333 -27.20 -3.79 -4.00
C TYR A 333 -25.94 -4.47 -3.47
N MET A 334 -24.75 -4.07 -3.96
CA MET A 334 -23.48 -4.66 -3.54
C MET A 334 -23.19 -4.41 -2.06
N ARG A 335 -23.51 -3.19 -1.56
CA ARG A 335 -23.38 -2.84 -0.15
C ARG A 335 -24.24 -3.74 0.72
N LYS A 336 -25.51 -3.95 0.37
CA LYS A 336 -26.42 -4.85 1.08
C LYS A 336 -25.90 -6.29 1.14
N LEU A 337 -25.27 -6.75 0.07
CA LEU A 337 -24.76 -8.11 -0.06
C LEU A 337 -23.47 -8.35 0.75
N LEU A 338 -22.57 -7.36 0.80
CA LEU A 338 -21.18 -7.58 1.19
C LEU A 338 -20.74 -6.83 2.44
N LEU A 339 -21.48 -5.82 2.90
CA LEU A 339 -21.10 -5.03 4.07
C LEU A 339 -21.12 -5.90 5.33
N ARG A 340 -20.05 -5.82 6.12
CA ARG A 340 -19.90 -6.44 7.43
C ARG A 340 -20.27 -5.44 8.55
N ASP A 341 -20.53 -5.95 9.73
CA ASP A 341 -20.92 -5.13 10.90
C ASP A 341 -19.85 -4.10 11.31
N ASN A 342 -18.57 -4.38 10.99
CA ASN A 342 -17.45 -3.48 11.26
C ASN A 342 -17.21 -2.42 10.15
N GLY A 343 -18.08 -2.33 9.17
CA GLY A 343 -17.98 -1.36 8.07
C GLY A 343 -17.02 -1.75 6.93
N LEU A 344 -16.29 -2.85 7.07
CA LEU A 344 -15.50 -3.43 5.98
C LEU A 344 -16.40 -4.25 5.05
N TYR A 345 -15.92 -4.49 3.82
CA TYR A 345 -16.59 -5.41 2.90
C TYR A 345 -15.93 -6.78 2.93
N ARG A 346 -16.75 -7.84 3.02
CA ARG A 346 -16.27 -9.16 2.63
C ARG A 346 -16.02 -9.18 1.12
N HIS A 347 -15.07 -9.99 0.65
CA HIS A 347 -14.80 -10.09 -0.78
C HIS A 347 -15.99 -10.67 -1.55
N SER A 348 -16.61 -11.73 -1.00
CA SER A 348 -17.83 -12.37 -1.52
C SER A 348 -18.59 -13.03 -0.40
N PRO A 349 -19.86 -13.49 -0.64
CA PRO A 349 -20.61 -14.27 0.34
C PRO A 349 -19.99 -15.64 0.69
N ASP A 350 -19.05 -16.15 -0.13
CA ASP A 350 -18.45 -17.48 0.05
C ASP A 350 -17.59 -17.55 1.33
N ALA A 351 -17.01 -16.42 1.77
CA ALA A 351 -16.23 -16.34 3.02
C ALA A 351 -16.33 -14.94 3.65
N ASP A 352 -16.49 -14.89 4.97
CA ASP A 352 -16.56 -13.62 5.71
C ASP A 352 -15.15 -13.01 5.96
N VAL A 353 -14.42 -12.75 4.86
CA VAL A 353 -13.04 -12.24 4.88
C VAL A 353 -12.96 -10.86 4.25
N ALA A 354 -12.41 -9.91 4.98
CA ALA A 354 -12.13 -8.56 4.49
C ALA A 354 -10.82 -8.54 3.69
N TRP A 355 -10.85 -9.11 2.48
CA TRP A 355 -9.70 -9.06 1.59
C TRP A 355 -9.36 -7.63 1.21
N SER A 356 -8.09 -7.29 1.29
CA SER A 356 -7.58 -5.93 1.18
C SER A 356 -7.96 -5.25 -0.14
N ARG A 357 -7.64 -5.87 -1.28
CA ARG A 357 -8.02 -5.30 -2.58
C ARG A 357 -9.53 -5.31 -2.80
N GLY A 358 -10.25 -6.28 -2.20
CA GLY A 358 -11.71 -6.29 -2.14
C GLY A 358 -12.30 -5.16 -1.29
N ASN A 359 -11.50 -4.43 -0.52
CA ASN A 359 -11.84 -3.19 0.17
C ASN A 359 -11.26 -1.95 -0.54
N GLY A 360 -10.13 -2.08 -1.20
CA GLY A 360 -9.57 -1.04 -2.06
C GLY A 360 -10.45 -0.70 -3.26
N PHE A 361 -11.06 -1.72 -3.90
CA PHE A 361 -12.00 -1.53 -5.00
C PHE A 361 -13.23 -0.70 -4.62
N PRO A 362 -13.96 -0.98 -3.51
CA PRO A 362 -15.02 -0.11 -3.05
C PRO A 362 -14.56 1.31 -2.76
N ALA A 363 -13.46 1.49 -2.04
CA ALA A 363 -12.94 2.81 -1.72
C ALA A 363 -12.65 3.64 -2.99
N TYR A 364 -11.87 3.09 -3.91
CA TYR A 364 -11.48 3.79 -5.12
C TYR A 364 -12.63 3.92 -6.13
N GLY A 365 -13.45 2.88 -6.30
CA GLY A 365 -14.60 2.91 -7.19
C GLY A 365 -15.65 3.94 -6.78
N LEU A 366 -15.94 4.06 -5.48
CA LEU A 366 -16.85 5.08 -4.95
C LEU A 366 -16.28 6.50 -5.15
N ALA A 367 -14.98 6.71 -4.87
CA ALA A 367 -14.34 8.02 -5.05
C ALA A 367 -14.34 8.46 -6.51
N LEU A 368 -13.95 7.57 -7.44
CA LEU A 368 -14.01 7.84 -8.88
C LEU A 368 -15.41 8.19 -9.35
N SER A 369 -16.40 7.40 -8.92
CA SER A 369 -17.81 7.63 -9.31
C SER A 369 -18.32 8.98 -8.79
N LEU A 370 -18.08 9.25 -7.50
CA LEU A 370 -18.53 10.48 -6.86
C LEU A 370 -17.93 11.73 -7.49
N SER A 371 -16.71 11.65 -8.04
CA SER A 371 -16.07 12.74 -8.78
C SER A 371 -16.83 13.13 -10.06
N GLU A 372 -17.57 12.17 -10.65
CA GLU A 372 -18.36 12.38 -11.87
C GLU A 372 -19.82 12.78 -11.57
N PHE A 373 -20.35 12.49 -10.37
CA PHE A 373 -21.74 12.81 -10.05
C PHE A 373 -22.00 14.31 -10.05
N PRO A 374 -23.05 14.78 -10.76
CA PRO A 374 -23.46 16.18 -10.71
C PRO A 374 -23.76 16.60 -9.26
N LYS A 375 -23.35 17.82 -8.90
CA LYS A 375 -23.55 18.34 -7.52
C LYS A 375 -25.01 18.36 -7.08
N ALA A 376 -25.93 18.52 -8.02
CA ALA A 376 -27.36 18.57 -7.77
C ALA A 376 -28.06 17.20 -7.84
N HIS A 377 -27.32 16.12 -8.18
CA HIS A 377 -27.96 14.80 -8.32
C HIS A 377 -28.39 14.25 -6.96
N PRO A 378 -29.65 13.78 -6.80
CA PRO A 378 -30.21 13.38 -5.49
C PRO A 378 -29.42 12.24 -4.80
N ALA A 379 -28.86 11.33 -5.58
CA ALA A 379 -28.09 10.19 -5.05
C ALA A 379 -26.66 10.55 -4.62
N ARG A 380 -26.18 11.76 -4.91
CA ARG A 380 -24.80 12.17 -4.64
C ARG A 380 -24.44 12.09 -3.15
N ASP A 381 -25.34 12.59 -2.28
CA ASP A 381 -25.08 12.57 -0.83
C ASP A 381 -25.10 11.17 -0.26
N VAL A 382 -25.92 10.26 -0.81
CA VAL A 382 -25.94 8.85 -0.44
C VAL A 382 -24.61 8.17 -0.84
N MET A 383 -24.15 8.43 -2.06
CA MET A 383 -22.85 7.90 -2.53
C MET A 383 -21.69 8.42 -1.68
N LEU A 384 -21.72 9.71 -1.31
CA LEU A 384 -20.75 10.31 -0.41
C LEU A 384 -20.78 9.66 0.97
N GLY A 385 -21.96 9.41 1.53
CA GLY A 385 -22.10 8.69 2.79
C GLY A 385 -21.46 7.31 2.73
N TYR A 386 -21.68 6.55 1.66
CA TYR A 386 -21.07 5.23 1.49
C TYR A 386 -19.54 5.26 1.41
N LEU A 387 -18.97 6.28 0.75
CA LEU A 387 -17.51 6.47 0.69
C LEU A 387 -16.93 6.80 2.07
N VAL A 388 -17.55 7.76 2.78
CA VAL A 388 -17.08 8.22 4.09
C VAL A 388 -17.15 7.08 5.10
N ASP A 389 -18.30 6.41 5.23
CA ASP A 389 -18.47 5.25 6.12
C ASP A 389 -17.37 4.20 5.92
N HIS A 390 -17.08 3.88 4.64
CA HIS A 390 -16.09 2.86 4.33
C HIS A 390 -14.66 3.31 4.65
N LEU A 391 -14.29 4.56 4.34
CA LEU A 391 -12.96 5.08 4.67
C LEU A 391 -12.77 5.24 6.18
N GLU A 392 -13.83 5.60 6.94
CA GLU A 392 -13.79 5.60 8.41
C GLU A 392 -13.55 4.20 8.97
N ALA A 393 -14.19 3.18 8.38
CA ALA A 393 -13.99 1.78 8.78
C ALA A 393 -12.58 1.27 8.45
N LEU A 394 -11.95 1.74 7.37
CA LEU A 394 -10.59 1.34 6.96
C LEU A 394 -9.48 2.00 7.79
N LEU A 395 -9.69 3.22 8.26
CA LEU A 395 -8.65 4.03 8.88
C LEU A 395 -7.97 3.37 10.09
N PRO A 396 -8.68 2.69 11.02
CA PRO A 396 -8.09 2.02 12.18
C PRO A 396 -7.18 0.83 11.83
N TYR A 397 -7.29 0.30 10.62
CA TYR A 397 -6.52 -0.86 10.16
C TYR A 397 -5.28 -0.49 9.34
N GLN A 398 -5.00 0.82 9.18
CA GLN A 398 -3.72 1.23 8.62
C GLN A 398 -2.61 0.93 9.62
N ASP A 399 -1.61 0.14 9.21
CA ASP A 399 -0.47 -0.19 10.05
C ASP A 399 0.43 1.03 10.35
N ILE A 400 1.38 0.82 11.22
CA ILE A 400 2.30 1.88 11.65
C ILE A 400 3.16 2.41 10.49
N ASP A 401 3.47 1.58 9.50
CA ASP A 401 4.23 1.92 8.29
C ASP A 401 3.39 2.63 7.24
N GLY A 402 2.07 2.57 7.36
CA GLY A 402 1.12 3.22 6.46
C GLY A 402 0.46 2.31 5.44
N MET A 403 0.55 0.99 5.60
CA MET A 403 -0.03 -0.01 4.71
C MET A 403 -1.36 -0.55 5.23
N TRP A 404 -2.17 -1.10 4.32
CA TRP A 404 -3.25 -2.03 4.65
C TRP A 404 -2.83 -3.44 4.25
N HIS A 405 -3.19 -4.40 5.10
CA HIS A 405 -2.72 -5.78 4.98
C HIS A 405 -3.66 -6.64 4.11
N GLU A 406 -3.17 -7.76 3.57
CA GLU A 406 -3.89 -8.67 2.65
C GLU A 406 -5.27 -9.07 3.16
N VAL A 407 -5.41 -9.35 4.44
CA VAL A 407 -6.67 -9.44 5.16
C VAL A 407 -6.71 -8.29 6.17
N ILE A 408 -7.57 -7.30 5.92
CA ILE A 408 -7.58 -5.99 6.60
C ILE A 408 -7.59 -6.13 8.13
N ASP A 409 -8.43 -7.02 8.65
CA ASP A 409 -8.67 -7.22 10.07
C ASP A 409 -7.96 -8.46 10.64
N TYR A 410 -6.88 -8.93 9.95
CA TYR A 410 -6.09 -10.05 10.44
C TYR A 410 -4.62 -9.64 10.63
N PRO A 411 -4.17 -9.52 11.92
CA PRO A 411 -2.80 -9.14 12.24
C PRO A 411 -1.77 -10.11 11.62
N GLY A 412 -0.67 -9.56 11.12
CA GLY A 412 0.41 -10.35 10.53
C GLY A 412 0.17 -10.85 9.10
N SER A 413 -1.04 -10.69 8.50
CA SER A 413 -1.14 -10.87 7.05
C SER A 413 -0.24 -9.84 6.34
N PHE A 414 0.25 -10.15 5.13
CA PHE A 414 1.27 -9.27 4.51
C PHE A 414 0.70 -7.90 4.12
N ALA A 415 1.54 -6.86 4.23
CA ALA A 415 1.22 -5.50 3.80
C ALA A 415 1.05 -5.44 2.27
N GLU A 416 -0.14 -5.07 1.76
CA GLU A 416 -0.52 -5.20 0.35
C GLU A 416 -0.45 -3.85 -0.37
N ILE A 417 0.33 -3.79 -1.46
CA ILE A 417 0.64 -2.52 -2.14
C ILE A 417 -0.51 -1.98 -2.99
N THR A 418 -1.28 -2.85 -3.66
CA THR A 418 -2.31 -2.40 -4.61
C THR A 418 -3.52 -1.81 -3.91
N SER A 419 -3.98 -2.43 -2.82
CA SER A 419 -5.06 -1.91 -1.99
C SER A 419 -4.66 -0.61 -1.29
N THR A 420 -3.42 -0.55 -0.78
CA THR A 420 -2.89 0.67 -0.17
C THR A 420 -2.90 1.84 -1.17
N ALA A 421 -2.52 1.58 -2.43
CA ALA A 421 -2.60 2.61 -3.47
C ALA A 421 -4.05 3.03 -3.75
N MET A 422 -5.00 2.08 -3.85
CA MET A 422 -6.42 2.37 -4.09
C MET A 422 -7.06 3.16 -2.95
N ILE A 423 -6.84 2.75 -1.70
CA ILE A 423 -7.34 3.47 -0.52
C ILE A 423 -6.70 4.87 -0.44
N GLY A 424 -5.40 4.96 -0.72
CA GLY A 424 -4.67 6.23 -0.79
C GLY A 424 -5.24 7.19 -1.84
N MET A 425 -5.58 6.70 -3.05
CA MET A 425 -6.24 7.49 -4.10
C MET A 425 -7.63 7.97 -3.64
N ALA A 426 -8.43 7.09 -3.01
CA ALA A 426 -9.74 7.48 -2.49
C ALA A 426 -9.64 8.56 -1.41
N ILE A 427 -8.70 8.43 -0.48
CA ILE A 427 -8.44 9.46 0.54
C ILE A 427 -7.99 10.77 -0.13
N LYS A 428 -7.06 10.72 -1.10
CA LYS A 428 -6.56 11.91 -1.80
C LYS A 428 -7.70 12.65 -2.50
N GLN A 429 -8.53 11.94 -3.26
CA GLN A 429 -9.70 12.53 -3.93
C GLN A 429 -10.70 13.09 -2.92
N GLY A 430 -10.92 12.40 -1.80
CA GLY A 430 -11.78 12.87 -0.72
C GLY A 430 -11.31 14.17 -0.07
N LEU A 431 -10.01 14.32 0.13
CA LEU A 431 -9.40 15.55 0.64
C LEU A 431 -9.45 16.68 -0.39
N ASP A 432 -9.10 16.41 -1.63
CA ASP A 432 -9.09 17.43 -2.70
C ASP A 432 -10.48 18.03 -2.96
N ASN A 433 -11.52 17.22 -2.79
CA ASN A 433 -12.91 17.64 -2.99
C ASN A 433 -13.59 18.14 -1.70
N GLY A 434 -12.88 18.15 -0.56
CA GLY A 434 -13.42 18.58 0.74
C GLY A 434 -14.47 17.61 1.32
N TRP A 435 -14.43 16.33 0.94
CA TRP A 435 -15.34 15.30 1.48
C TRP A 435 -14.84 14.73 2.80
N LEU A 436 -13.55 14.83 3.07
CA LEU A 436 -12.88 14.26 4.24
C LEU A 436 -12.21 15.35 5.08
N ALA A 437 -12.16 15.13 6.41
CA ALA A 437 -11.50 16.03 7.34
C ALA A 437 -9.97 15.92 7.22
N GLU A 438 -9.29 17.02 6.90
CA GLU A 438 -7.83 17.11 6.76
C GLU A 438 -7.07 16.54 7.96
N THR A 439 -7.51 16.85 9.17
CA THR A 439 -6.83 16.44 10.40
C THR A 439 -6.83 14.94 10.64
N ALA A 440 -7.86 14.24 10.18
CA ALA A 440 -7.98 12.79 10.33
C ALA A 440 -7.27 12.02 9.19
N TYR A 441 -7.43 12.47 7.94
CA TYR A 441 -7.03 11.68 6.78
C TYR A 441 -5.69 12.07 6.16
N ARG A 442 -5.23 13.33 6.30
CA ARG A 442 -3.93 13.76 5.77
C ARG A 442 -2.75 12.97 6.33
N PRO A 443 -2.68 12.69 7.64
CA PRO A 443 -1.60 11.85 8.18
C PRO A 443 -1.60 10.44 7.59
N ALA A 444 -2.77 9.82 7.43
CA ALA A 444 -2.92 8.49 6.85
C ALA A 444 -2.49 8.46 5.37
N LEU A 445 -2.91 9.46 4.57
CA LEU A 445 -2.48 9.61 3.20
C LEU A 445 -0.96 9.74 3.07
N ASN A 446 -0.33 10.57 3.90
CA ASN A 446 1.11 10.79 3.87
C ASN A 446 1.89 9.51 4.24
N LYS A 447 1.40 8.74 5.22
CA LYS A 447 1.97 7.44 5.58
C LYS A 447 1.85 6.45 4.41
N ALA A 448 0.66 6.30 3.83
CA ALA A 448 0.42 5.43 2.68
C ALA A 448 1.33 5.78 1.51
N TRP A 449 1.43 7.06 1.15
CA TRP A 449 2.30 7.51 0.07
C TRP A 449 3.77 7.20 0.34
N ASN A 450 4.25 7.42 1.56
CA ASN A 450 5.63 7.09 1.91
C ASN A 450 5.90 5.59 1.85
N ALA A 451 4.98 4.77 2.35
CA ALA A 451 5.05 3.31 2.30
C ALA A 451 5.09 2.76 0.87
N ILE A 452 4.28 3.32 -0.03
CA ILE A 452 4.28 3.00 -1.47
C ILE A 452 5.63 3.34 -2.11
N LYS A 453 6.21 4.51 -1.83
CA LYS A 453 7.53 4.88 -2.37
C LYS A 453 8.62 3.90 -1.95
N ILE A 454 8.64 3.49 -0.69
CA ILE A 454 9.60 2.50 -0.16
C ILE A 454 9.49 1.18 -0.93
N ARG A 455 8.27 0.72 -1.20
CA ARG A 455 8.00 -0.58 -1.82
C ARG A 455 8.03 -0.58 -3.35
N THR A 456 8.35 0.57 -3.96
CA THR A 456 8.45 0.74 -5.40
C THR A 456 9.88 1.08 -5.78
N SER A 457 10.58 0.17 -6.47
CA SER A 457 11.95 0.38 -6.94
C SER A 457 12.03 1.31 -8.16
N PHE A 458 13.23 1.74 -8.53
CA PHE A 458 13.46 2.58 -9.72
C PHE A 458 13.22 1.84 -11.04
N ASP A 459 13.29 0.51 -11.06
CA ASP A 459 13.05 -0.35 -12.23
C ASP A 459 11.66 -0.99 -12.24
N GLY A 460 10.75 -0.45 -11.43
CA GLY A 460 9.35 -0.86 -11.41
C GLY A 460 9.09 -2.21 -10.72
N ILE A 461 9.97 -2.64 -9.83
CA ILE A 461 9.74 -3.79 -8.96
C ILE A 461 8.92 -3.33 -7.75
N PHE A 462 7.91 -4.12 -7.39
CA PHE A 462 7.06 -3.91 -6.23
C PHE A 462 7.26 -5.00 -5.19
N ILE A 463 7.03 -4.66 -3.92
CA ILE A 463 7.04 -5.60 -2.82
C ILE A 463 5.61 -5.83 -2.35
N ASN A 464 5.20 -7.10 -2.33
CA ASN A 464 3.90 -7.56 -1.86
C ASN A 464 2.72 -7.05 -2.71
N ALA A 465 2.78 -7.28 -4.02
CA ALA A 465 1.61 -7.15 -4.88
C ALA A 465 0.82 -8.48 -4.86
N CYS A 466 -0.40 -8.46 -4.33
CA CYS A 466 -1.28 -9.62 -4.28
C CYS A 466 -1.64 -10.10 -5.69
N THR A 467 -1.56 -11.42 -5.90
CA THR A 467 -1.96 -12.04 -7.19
C THR A 467 -3.47 -12.28 -7.27
N SER A 468 -3.99 -12.39 -8.51
CA SER A 468 -5.38 -12.77 -8.79
C SER A 468 -6.42 -11.79 -8.21
N THR A 469 -7.67 -11.96 -8.59
CA THR A 469 -8.86 -11.28 -8.04
C THR A 469 -10.00 -12.27 -7.76
N GLY A 470 -9.78 -13.57 -7.95
CA GLY A 470 -10.79 -14.59 -7.71
C GLY A 470 -11.16 -14.70 -6.23
N LYS A 471 -12.44 -14.93 -5.94
CA LYS A 471 -12.92 -15.21 -4.58
C LYS A 471 -12.35 -16.52 -4.05
N MET A 472 -12.09 -16.57 -2.75
CA MET A 472 -11.53 -17.72 -2.04
C MET A 472 -12.53 -18.28 -1.04
N PRO A 473 -12.48 -19.59 -0.74
CA PRO A 473 -13.49 -20.25 0.08
C PRO A 473 -13.30 -20.07 1.59
N SER A 474 -12.13 -19.60 2.05
CA SER A 474 -11.82 -19.52 3.48
C SER A 474 -10.76 -18.45 3.80
N LEU A 475 -10.63 -18.10 5.08
CA LEU A 475 -9.59 -17.19 5.57
C LEU A 475 -8.18 -17.72 5.24
N GLU A 476 -7.94 -19.01 5.45
CA GLU A 476 -6.63 -19.64 5.18
C GLU A 476 -6.24 -19.45 3.70
N ALA A 477 -7.20 -19.66 2.78
CA ALA A 477 -6.94 -19.47 1.35
C ALA A 477 -6.59 -18.02 0.98
N TYR A 478 -7.10 -17.01 1.72
CA TYR A 478 -6.69 -15.63 1.55
C TYR A 478 -5.31 -15.36 2.15
N LEU A 479 -4.99 -15.93 3.30
CA LEU A 479 -3.68 -15.78 3.94
C LEU A 479 -2.55 -16.44 3.12
N ASP A 480 -2.87 -17.53 2.39
CA ASP A 480 -1.94 -18.24 1.51
C ASP A 480 -1.82 -17.62 0.11
N ARG A 481 -2.54 -16.53 -0.16
CA ARG A 481 -2.49 -15.90 -1.46
C ARG A 481 -1.09 -15.34 -1.74
N LEU A 482 -0.56 -15.70 -2.92
CA LEU A 482 0.78 -15.32 -3.33
C LEU A 482 0.93 -13.80 -3.43
N ALA A 483 1.99 -13.27 -2.87
CA ALA A 483 2.44 -11.89 -3.03
C ALA A 483 3.70 -11.81 -3.89
N ILE A 484 3.62 -11.06 -4.98
CA ILE A 484 4.75 -10.85 -5.89
C ILE A 484 5.78 -9.91 -5.24
N PHE A 485 7.04 -10.29 -5.34
CA PHE A 485 8.17 -9.39 -5.20
C PHE A 485 8.83 -9.30 -6.59
N GLY A 486 8.43 -8.34 -7.38
CA GLY A 486 8.80 -8.25 -8.78
C GLY A 486 7.95 -7.22 -9.54
N ARG A 487 8.02 -7.25 -10.87
CA ARG A 487 7.13 -6.46 -11.72
C ARG A 487 5.73 -7.04 -11.69
N ASP A 488 4.73 -6.17 -11.60
CA ASP A 488 3.31 -6.51 -11.64
C ASP A 488 2.50 -5.38 -12.25
N ASP A 489 1.70 -5.67 -13.28
CA ASP A 489 0.92 -4.66 -14.01
C ASP A 489 -0.20 -4.03 -13.16
N ARG A 490 -0.77 -4.79 -12.20
CA ARG A 490 -1.78 -4.26 -11.27
C ARG A 490 -1.17 -3.19 -10.38
N ALA A 491 -0.04 -3.51 -9.73
CA ALA A 491 0.70 -2.56 -8.92
C ALA A 491 1.21 -1.39 -9.77
N GLY A 492 1.73 -1.66 -10.97
CA GLY A 492 2.18 -0.64 -11.91
C GLY A 492 1.13 0.41 -12.20
N GLY A 493 -0.07 -0.02 -12.58
CA GLY A 493 -1.19 0.87 -12.88
C GLY A 493 -1.71 1.62 -11.65
N MET A 494 -1.92 0.93 -10.52
CA MET A 494 -2.45 1.56 -9.31
C MET A 494 -1.47 2.55 -8.69
N VAL A 495 -0.20 2.19 -8.55
CA VAL A 495 0.83 3.08 -7.99
C VAL A 495 1.09 4.28 -8.90
N MET A 496 1.09 4.09 -10.23
CA MET A 496 1.23 5.19 -11.19
C MET A 496 0.11 6.23 -11.00
N ASN A 497 -1.16 5.79 -10.96
CA ASN A 497 -2.28 6.70 -10.77
C ASN A 497 -2.26 7.36 -9.39
N PHE A 498 -1.88 6.63 -8.34
CA PHE A 498 -1.70 7.24 -7.01
C PHE A 498 -0.61 8.32 -7.03
N ALA A 499 0.50 8.07 -7.72
CA ALA A 499 1.56 9.07 -7.88
C ALA A 499 1.09 10.31 -8.67
N ILE A 500 0.26 10.12 -9.70
CA ILE A 500 -0.36 11.20 -10.47
C ILE A 500 -1.29 12.03 -9.58
N ASP A 501 -2.17 11.39 -8.79
CA ASP A 501 -3.06 12.06 -7.85
C ASP A 501 -2.26 12.85 -6.80
N MET A 502 -1.19 12.27 -6.24
CA MET A 502 -0.30 12.95 -5.29
C MET A 502 0.49 14.11 -5.91
N ALA A 503 0.72 14.08 -7.23
CA ALA A 503 1.34 15.18 -7.97
C ALA A 503 0.36 16.31 -8.31
N GLY A 504 -0.95 16.09 -8.17
CA GLY A 504 -2.00 17.02 -8.57
C GLY A 504 -2.15 17.16 -10.10
N LEU A 505 -1.95 16.08 -10.85
CA LEU A 505 -1.97 16.00 -12.31
C LEU A 505 -3.25 15.35 -12.82
#